data_a656fd5120ae1217d94c51542f28c44d
#
_entry.id   a656fd5120ae1217d94c51542f28c44d
#
_cell.length_a   1.000
_cell.length_b   1.000
_cell.length_c   1.000
_cell.angle_alpha   90.00
_cell.angle_beta   90.00
_cell.angle_gamma   90.00
#
_symmetry.space_group_name_H-M   'P 1'
#
loop_
_entity.id
_entity.type
_entity.pdbx_description
1 polymer ?
#
loop_
_entity_poly.entity_id
_entity_poly.type
_entity_poly.pdbx_seq_one_letter_code
_entity_poly.pdbx_strand_id
1 'polypeptide(L)' 'MHPRLFRLIETHQRIDTRLRSELRRPLPDPFQLMRLKRLKLRVKELIQRFTLQPSRI' A
#
# COMPACT_ATOMS: atom_id res chain seq x y z
N MET A 1 12.98 5.58 14.94
CA MET A 1 11.98 5.46 13.92
C MET A 1 10.58 5.47 14.50
N HIS A 2 9.67 6.11 13.84
CA HIS A 2 8.30 6.21 14.32
C HIS A 2 7.58 4.87 14.20
N PRO A 3 6.99 4.36 15.29
CA PRO A 3 6.34 3.05 15.26
C PRO A 3 5.19 2.96 14.24
N ARG A 4 4.42 4.03 14.10
CA ARG A 4 3.33 4.04 13.13
C ARG A 4 3.84 3.99 11.71
N LEU A 5 4.91 4.71 11.45
CA LEU A 5 5.50 4.71 10.12
C LEU A 5 6.01 3.32 9.77
N PHE A 6 6.65 2.67 10.71
CA PHE A 6 7.13 1.31 10.51
C PHE A 6 5.99 0.36 10.16
N ARG A 7 4.87 0.48 10.90
CA ARG A 7 3.71 -0.36 10.64
C ARG A 7 3.10 -0.08 9.27
N LEU A 8 3.06 1.18 8.89
CA LEU A 8 2.54 1.54 7.59
C LEU A 8 3.38 0.96 6.47
N ILE A 9 4.70 1.00 6.63
CA ILE A 9 5.61 0.44 5.64
C ILE A 9 5.40 -1.07 5.55
N GLU A 10 5.28 -1.74 6.69
CA GLU A 10 5.02 -3.16 6.71
C GLU A 10 3.71 -3.49 6.01
N THR A 11 2.67 -2.75 6.33
CA THR A 11 1.36 -2.94 5.74
C THR A 11 1.42 -2.75 4.23
N HIS A 12 2.14 -1.72 3.80
CA HIS A 12 2.30 -1.45 2.37
C HIS A 12 2.96 -2.64 1.67
N GLN A 13 3.98 -3.21 2.28
CA GLN A 13 4.66 -4.35 1.71
C GLN A 13 3.76 -5.57 1.63
N ARG A 14 2.94 -5.78 2.64
CA ARG A 14 1.99 -6.89 2.62
C ARG A 14 0.96 -6.73 1.52
N ILE A 15 0.43 -5.53 1.38
CA ILE A 15 -0.55 -5.26 0.33
C ILE A 15 0.09 -5.47 -1.04
N ASP A 16 1.31 -5.00 -1.21
CA ASP A 16 2.01 -5.15 -2.48
C ASP A 16 2.24 -6.62 -2.81
N THR A 17 2.63 -7.41 -1.82
CA THR A 17 2.82 -8.84 -2.00
C THR A 17 1.53 -9.54 -2.41
N ARG A 18 0.44 -9.17 -1.76
CA ARG A 18 -0.86 -9.74 -2.09
C ARG A 18 -1.31 -9.34 -3.49
N LEU A 19 -1.05 -8.09 -3.84
CA LEU A 19 -1.41 -7.62 -5.16
C LEU A 19 -0.66 -8.37 -6.24
N ARG A 20 0.64 -8.59 -6.04
CA ARG A 20 1.43 -9.35 -6.99
C ARG A 20 0.95 -10.80 -7.09
N SER A 21 0.62 -11.38 -5.94
CA SER A 21 0.12 -12.75 -5.91
C SER A 21 -1.18 -12.86 -6.69
N GLU A 22 -2.06 -11.88 -6.51
CA GLU A 22 -3.34 -11.88 -7.21
C GLU A 22 -3.13 -11.74 -8.72
N LEU A 23 -2.19 -10.91 -9.13
CA LEU A 23 -1.90 -10.72 -10.55
C LEU A 23 -1.32 -11.97 -11.21
N ARG A 24 -0.70 -12.85 -10.43
CA ARG A 24 -0.14 -14.07 -10.97
C ARG A 24 -1.17 -15.16 -11.17
N ARG A 25 -2.33 -15.02 -10.59
CA ARG A 25 -3.35 -16.05 -10.74
C ARG A 25 -3.84 -16.11 -12.18
N PRO A 26 -4.20 -17.31 -12.63
CA PRO A 26 -4.69 -17.47 -14.01
C PRO A 26 -5.92 -16.60 -14.27
N LEU A 27 -6.79 -16.48 -13.25
CA LEU A 27 -7.97 -15.64 -13.38
C LEU A 27 -8.02 -14.69 -12.20
N PRO A 28 -7.34 -13.58 -12.26
CA PRO A 28 -7.34 -12.64 -11.15
C PRO A 28 -8.75 -12.07 -10.94
N ASP A 29 -9.10 -11.89 -9.66
CA ASP A 29 -10.37 -11.33 -9.30
C ASP A 29 -10.29 -9.80 -9.43
N PRO A 30 -11.06 -9.19 -10.33
CA PRO A 30 -10.98 -7.74 -10.51
C PRO A 30 -11.40 -6.94 -9.28
N PHE A 31 -12.30 -7.48 -8.48
CA PHE A 31 -12.70 -6.79 -7.26
C PHE A 31 -11.57 -6.78 -6.24
N GLN A 32 -10.87 -7.88 -6.10
CA GLN A 32 -9.74 -7.97 -5.20
C GLN A 32 -8.61 -7.05 -5.66
N LEU A 33 -8.35 -7.03 -6.95
CA LEU A 33 -7.33 -6.15 -7.50
C LEU A 33 -7.65 -4.70 -7.22
N MET A 34 -8.89 -4.31 -7.42
CA MET A 34 -9.31 -2.95 -7.18
C MET A 34 -9.18 -2.59 -5.70
N ARG A 35 -9.60 -3.48 -4.81
CA ARG A 35 -9.46 -3.26 -3.39
C ARG A 35 -8.03 -3.11 -2.97
N LEU A 36 -7.18 -4.01 -3.43
CA LEU A 36 -5.76 -3.98 -3.06
C LEU A 36 -5.07 -2.73 -3.59
N LYS A 37 -5.42 -2.31 -4.79
CA LYS A 37 -4.87 -1.10 -5.36
C LYS A 37 -5.27 0.13 -4.56
N ARG A 38 -6.52 0.19 -4.12
CA ARG A 38 -6.99 1.30 -3.30
C ARG A 38 -6.29 1.33 -1.94
N LEU A 39 -6.17 0.16 -1.33
CA LEU A 39 -5.49 0.06 -0.04
C LEU A 39 -4.03 0.47 -0.17
N LYS A 40 -3.39 0.00 -1.22
CA LYS A 40 -1.99 0.35 -1.46
C LYS A 40 -1.82 1.86 -1.57
N LEU A 41 -2.67 2.49 -2.33
CA LEU A 41 -2.61 3.92 -2.53
C LEU A 41 -2.85 4.67 -1.22
N ARG A 42 -3.83 4.23 -0.46
CA ARG A 42 -4.15 4.86 0.81
C ARG A 42 -2.99 4.78 1.79
N VAL A 43 -2.40 3.60 1.91
CA VAL A 43 -1.27 3.42 2.81
C VAL A 43 -0.07 4.22 2.34
N LYS A 44 0.13 4.27 1.04
CA LYS A 44 1.21 5.07 0.46
C LYS A 44 1.05 6.55 0.81
N GLU A 45 -0.16 7.05 0.75
CA GLU A 45 -0.43 8.44 1.10
C GLU A 45 -0.12 8.70 2.57
N LEU A 46 -0.49 7.76 3.43
CA LEU A 46 -0.21 7.90 4.85
C LEU A 46 1.29 7.89 5.13
N ILE A 47 2.02 7.05 4.44
CA ILE A 47 3.47 6.99 4.56
C ILE A 47 4.06 8.33 4.12
N GLN A 48 3.58 8.88 3.04
CA GLN A 48 4.08 10.15 2.54
C GLN A 48 3.84 11.28 3.53
N ARG A 49 2.73 11.25 4.23
CA ARG A 49 2.45 12.25 5.25
C ARG A 49 3.47 12.23 6.37
N PHE A 50 3.95 11.03 6.71
CA PHE A 50 4.95 10.93 7.76
C PHE A 50 6.34 11.28 7.28
N THR A 51 6.67 11.00 6.03
CA THR A 51 8.04 11.18 5.58
C THR A 51 8.26 12.48 4.85
N LEU A 52 7.26 12.93 4.08
CA LEU A 52 7.45 14.06 3.31
C LEU A 52 7.02 15.26 3.88
N GLN A 53 6.37 15.31 4.60
CA GLN A 53 5.98 16.42 5.19
C GLN A 53 5.65 17.34 4.33
N PRO A 54 5.46 18.01 4.23
CA PRO A 54 4.91 18.92 3.55
C PRO A 54 5.52 19.61 2.70
N SER A 55 5.93 19.60 2.62
CA SER A 55 6.49 20.15 1.91
C SER A 55 6.02 20.61 0.83
N ARG A 56 5.60 20.85 0.50
CA ARG A 56 5.29 21.19 -0.45
C ARG A 56 4.96 22.07 -0.66
N ILE A 57 5.09 22.51 -0.82
CA ILE A 57 4.76 23.30 -1.08
C ILE A 57 4.61 23.50 -1.59
#